data_c0a96cc9623ab99ece104ed4cde44fa3
#
_entry.id   c0a96cc9623ab99ece104ed4cde44fa3
#
_cell.length_a   1.000
_cell.length_b   1.000
_cell.length_c   1.000
_cell.angle_alpha   90.00
_cell.angle_beta   90.00
_cell.angle_gamma   90.00
#
_symmetry.space_group_name_H-M   'P 1'
#
loop_
_entity.id
_entity.type
_entity.pdbx_description
1 polymer ?
#
loop_
_entity_poly.entity_id
_entity_poly.type
_entity_poly.pdbx_seq_one_letter_code
_entity_poly.pdbx_strand_id
1 'polypeptide(L)'
;MKVLYITNIPSPYKVDYYNELGKYCELTALFEAETSTERSEEWKKYRFETFQGIILKGKRVSVDTAFCPEIVKYLQKGRYDIVVLTVLASPTALLAVHTLRRRKIPYYYEGDGGFAGEASGIKATLKRYLISAAGKCFSSSNEFDRYCITYGAKPENLIRYPFTSVKKADCLTERLPDAEKQRRKQEFGITESCAVISVGQFIPRKGMDLLLECCKDLPEHVGVYIVGGTPPAEYLEICEKYRLQNVHFLDFMPKDRLMRLMTAMDLFALFTREDIWGLVINEAMAAGLPVISTDRCIAALELIPGRGTCENGKEDADAGMIVENENLGQMKEALLTLIQSPELREKLSENAICRIQSYTIETMAAEHDRIFQKLSAERRERRN
;
A
#
# COMPACT_ATOMS: atom_id res chain seq x y z
N MET A 1 9.61 -19.05 17.50
CA MET A 1 9.72 -19.42 16.07
C MET A 1 10.68 -18.45 15.40
N LYS A 2 11.60 -18.97 14.56
CA LYS A 2 12.60 -18.17 13.84
C LYS A 2 12.12 -17.88 12.42
N VAL A 3 11.95 -16.60 12.09
CA VAL A 3 11.44 -16.15 10.79
C VAL A 3 12.48 -15.32 10.06
N LEU A 4 12.66 -15.57 8.77
CA LEU A 4 13.52 -14.80 7.89
C LEU A 4 12.69 -14.11 6.81
N TYR A 5 12.81 -12.80 6.70
CA TYR A 5 12.34 -12.01 5.56
C TYR A 5 13.50 -11.62 4.64
N ILE A 6 13.27 -11.70 3.34
CA ILE A 6 14.20 -11.24 2.29
C ILE A 6 13.47 -10.17 1.49
N THR A 7 13.96 -8.95 1.54
CA THR A 7 13.27 -7.76 0.98
C THR A 7 14.27 -6.78 0.35
N ASN A 8 13.76 -5.74 -0.33
CA ASN A 8 14.62 -4.75 -1.02
C ASN A 8 15.22 -3.70 -0.07
N ILE A 9 14.39 -2.82 0.49
CA ILE A 9 14.81 -1.70 1.34
C ILE A 9 13.97 -1.63 2.62
N PRO A 10 14.51 -1.05 3.72
CA PRO A 10 13.77 -0.78 4.95
C PRO A 10 12.86 0.45 4.79
N SER A 11 11.80 0.34 3.95
CA SER A 11 10.81 1.41 3.85
C SER A 11 10.05 1.60 5.18
N PRO A 12 9.60 2.82 5.53
CA PRO A 12 8.99 3.10 6.82
C PRO A 12 7.88 2.11 7.21
N TYR A 13 6.93 1.83 6.31
CA TYR A 13 5.84 0.91 6.59
C TYR A 13 6.32 -0.54 6.84
N LYS A 14 7.38 -0.99 6.13
CA LYS A 14 7.97 -2.32 6.37
C LYS A 14 8.65 -2.40 7.72
N VAL A 15 9.37 -1.36 8.11
CA VAL A 15 10.02 -1.31 9.43
C VAL A 15 8.97 -1.30 10.53
N ASP A 16 7.90 -0.51 10.40
CA ASP A 16 6.79 -0.50 11.34
C ASP A 16 6.14 -1.89 11.45
N TYR A 17 5.88 -2.54 10.31
CA TYR A 17 5.33 -3.89 10.27
C TYR A 17 6.28 -4.92 10.90
N TYR A 18 7.58 -4.89 10.58
CA TYR A 18 8.54 -5.84 11.15
C TYR A 18 8.77 -5.61 12.64
N ASN A 19 8.70 -4.36 13.11
CA ASN A 19 8.71 -4.07 14.53
C ASN A 19 7.47 -4.65 15.24
N GLU A 20 6.30 -4.61 14.62
CA GLU A 20 5.12 -5.23 15.20
C GLU A 20 5.19 -6.77 15.16
N LEU A 21 5.58 -7.35 14.03
CA LEU A 21 5.72 -8.79 13.85
C LEU A 21 6.81 -9.41 14.76
N GLY A 22 7.88 -8.66 15.03
CA GLY A 22 8.97 -9.07 15.92
C GLY A 22 8.54 -9.26 17.38
N LYS A 23 7.35 -8.77 17.78
CA LYS A 23 6.76 -9.06 19.09
C LYS A 23 6.23 -10.50 19.21
N TYR A 24 5.95 -11.16 18.08
CA TYR A 24 5.39 -12.52 18.01
C TYR A 24 6.43 -13.60 17.72
N CYS A 25 7.55 -13.25 17.09
CA CYS A 25 8.57 -14.21 16.65
C CYS A 25 9.99 -13.63 16.69
N GLU A 26 11.00 -14.51 16.66
CA GLU A 26 12.39 -14.13 16.46
C GLU A 26 12.61 -13.80 14.97
N LEU A 27 12.44 -12.52 14.62
CA LEU A 27 12.44 -12.05 13.25
C LEU A 27 13.81 -11.54 12.82
N THR A 28 14.28 -12.00 11.67
CA THR A 28 15.43 -11.45 10.93
C THR A 28 14.95 -10.94 9.58
N ALA A 29 15.25 -9.70 9.22
CA ALA A 29 14.99 -9.13 7.90
C ALA A 29 16.29 -8.79 7.18
N LEU A 30 16.50 -9.34 5.99
CA LEU A 30 17.62 -9.04 5.12
C LEU A 30 17.20 -8.03 4.07
N PHE A 31 17.87 -6.89 4.01
CA PHE A 31 17.62 -5.82 3.05
C PHE A 31 18.72 -5.79 1.98
N GLU A 32 18.34 -5.70 0.70
CA GLU A 32 19.31 -5.62 -0.41
C GLU A 32 20.04 -4.29 -0.47
N ALA A 33 19.38 -3.20 -0.02
CA ALA A 33 19.95 -1.86 0.03
C ALA A 33 19.42 -1.08 1.22
N GLU A 34 20.16 -0.05 1.64
CA GLU A 34 19.79 0.80 2.78
C GLU A 34 18.63 1.74 2.44
N THR A 35 18.56 2.22 1.21
CA THR A 35 17.55 3.20 0.76
C THR A 35 17.33 3.10 -0.75
N SER A 36 16.25 3.74 -1.23
CA SER A 36 16.00 3.99 -2.65
C SER A 36 16.68 5.29 -3.10
N THR A 37 17.10 5.37 -4.36
CA THR A 37 17.67 6.60 -4.95
C THR A 37 16.62 7.68 -5.24
N GLU A 38 15.34 7.33 -5.22
CA GLU A 38 14.21 8.23 -5.52
C GLU A 38 13.47 8.72 -4.27
N ARG A 39 13.97 8.38 -3.06
CA ARG A 39 13.29 8.70 -1.80
C ARG A 39 14.08 9.71 -0.98
N SER A 40 13.37 10.51 -0.18
CA SER A 40 13.97 11.52 0.69
C SER A 40 14.87 10.89 1.77
N GLU A 41 15.82 11.68 2.28
CA GLU A 41 16.70 11.32 3.41
C GLU A 41 15.90 10.95 4.69
N GLU A 42 14.66 11.42 4.82
CA GLU A 42 13.80 11.09 5.97
C GLU A 42 13.49 9.59 6.07
N TRP A 43 13.52 8.88 4.93
CA TRP A 43 13.35 7.41 4.90
C TRP A 43 14.50 6.64 5.53
N LYS A 44 15.60 7.29 5.88
CA LYS A 44 16.73 6.71 6.62
C LYS A 44 16.56 6.77 8.14
N LYS A 45 15.52 7.46 8.64
CA LYS A 45 15.23 7.60 10.08
C LYS A 45 14.39 6.43 10.61
N TYR A 46 14.86 5.20 10.44
CA TYR A 46 14.20 4.02 10.97
C TYR A 46 15.00 3.37 12.11
N ARG A 47 14.31 2.61 12.98
CA ARG A 47 14.93 1.82 14.06
C ARG A 47 14.40 0.40 14.01
N PHE A 48 15.30 -0.55 14.11
CA PHE A 48 14.98 -1.96 14.28
C PHE A 48 14.87 -2.25 15.78
N GLU A 49 13.67 -2.25 16.33
CA GLU A 49 13.43 -2.30 17.77
C GLU A 49 13.22 -3.73 18.27
N THR A 50 12.38 -4.49 17.58
CA THR A 50 11.97 -5.84 18.01
C THR A 50 12.42 -6.94 17.05
N PHE A 51 13.16 -6.59 16.00
CA PHE A 51 13.68 -7.53 15.02
C PHE A 51 15.14 -7.23 14.66
N GLN A 52 15.84 -8.22 14.09
CA GLN A 52 17.18 -8.04 13.56
C GLN A 52 17.12 -7.62 12.10
N GLY A 53 17.37 -6.34 11.80
CA GLY A 53 17.54 -5.83 10.45
C GLY A 53 19.01 -5.91 10.00
N ILE A 54 19.25 -6.45 8.80
CA ILE A 54 20.60 -6.60 8.24
C ILE A 54 20.60 -6.05 6.82
N ILE A 55 21.40 -5.00 6.58
CA ILE A 55 21.67 -4.50 5.24
C ILE A 55 22.76 -5.37 4.62
N LEU A 56 22.43 -6.06 3.54
CA LEU A 56 23.38 -6.94 2.85
C LEU A 56 24.44 -6.13 2.09
N LYS A 57 25.66 -6.64 2.07
CA LYS A 57 26.72 -6.08 1.24
C LYS A 57 26.54 -6.52 -0.21
N GLY A 58 26.46 -5.55 -1.13
CA GLY A 58 26.24 -5.85 -2.54
C GLY A 58 26.45 -4.66 -3.46
N LYS A 59 26.30 -4.91 -4.75
CA LYS A 59 26.34 -3.88 -5.80
C LYS A 59 24.93 -3.51 -6.22
N ARG A 60 24.58 -2.23 -6.13
CA ARG A 60 23.28 -1.71 -6.59
C ARG A 60 23.06 -2.02 -8.07
N VAL A 61 21.84 -2.46 -8.41
CA VAL A 61 21.44 -2.83 -9.76
C VAL A 61 20.30 -1.96 -10.27
N SER A 62 19.42 -1.51 -9.37
CA SER A 62 18.33 -0.59 -9.71
C SER A 62 18.08 0.41 -8.57
N VAL A 63 16.99 1.16 -8.69
CA VAL A 63 16.58 2.20 -7.73
C VAL A 63 16.54 1.70 -6.27
N ASP A 64 16.08 0.47 -6.06
CA ASP A 64 15.82 -0.10 -4.72
C ASP A 64 16.29 -1.55 -4.56
N THR A 65 17.06 -2.09 -5.52
CA THR A 65 17.59 -3.46 -5.48
C THR A 65 19.09 -3.51 -5.72
N ALA A 66 19.73 -4.58 -5.22
CA ALA A 66 21.15 -4.82 -5.38
C ALA A 66 21.45 -6.32 -5.61
N PHE A 67 22.65 -6.62 -6.08
CA PHE A 67 23.17 -7.98 -6.09
C PHE A 67 24.03 -8.24 -4.86
N CYS A 68 23.53 -9.06 -3.96
CA CYS A 68 24.12 -9.34 -2.64
C CYS A 68 24.45 -10.83 -2.48
N PRO A 69 25.62 -11.31 -2.96
CA PRO A 69 25.98 -12.73 -2.89
C PRO A 69 26.05 -13.29 -1.47
N GLU A 70 26.32 -12.45 -0.48
CA GLU A 70 26.40 -12.90 0.92
C GLU A 70 25.08 -13.45 1.49
N ILE A 71 23.94 -13.23 0.81
CA ILE A 71 22.64 -13.79 1.22
C ILE A 71 22.72 -15.31 1.42
N VAL A 72 23.56 -16.01 0.64
CA VAL A 72 23.75 -17.46 0.71
C VAL A 72 24.18 -17.96 2.10
N LYS A 73 24.88 -17.10 2.88
CA LYS A 73 25.32 -17.41 4.25
C LYS A 73 24.15 -17.56 5.21
N TYR A 74 23.04 -16.88 4.96
CA TYR A 74 21.84 -16.89 5.79
C TYR A 74 20.89 -18.05 5.47
N LEU A 75 20.97 -18.61 4.26
CA LEU A 75 20.05 -19.63 3.74
C LEU A 75 20.51 -21.05 4.09
N GLN A 76 20.70 -21.34 5.38
CA GLN A 76 21.14 -22.67 5.87
C GLN A 76 19.92 -23.49 6.31
N LYS A 77 19.93 -24.81 6.01
CA LYS A 77 18.85 -25.72 6.39
C LYS A 77 18.71 -25.78 7.91
N GLY A 78 17.52 -25.59 8.43
CA GLY A 78 17.23 -25.65 9.87
C GLY A 78 17.55 -24.36 10.64
N ARG A 79 18.09 -23.33 9.99
CA ARG A 79 18.39 -22.05 10.65
C ARG A 79 17.12 -21.23 10.95
N TYR A 80 16.14 -21.28 10.07
CA TYR A 80 14.86 -20.60 10.21
C TYR A 80 13.71 -21.59 10.03
N ASP A 81 12.63 -21.38 10.75
CA ASP A 81 11.38 -22.14 10.63
C ASP A 81 10.58 -21.68 9.42
N ILE A 82 10.53 -20.38 9.17
CA ILE A 82 9.82 -19.74 8.06
C ILE A 82 10.80 -18.86 7.29
N VAL A 83 10.74 -18.90 5.96
CA VAL A 83 11.50 -18.00 5.07
C VAL A 83 10.51 -17.35 4.12
N VAL A 84 10.40 -16.03 4.15
CA VAL A 84 9.51 -15.23 3.31
C VAL A 84 10.33 -14.37 2.36
N LEU A 85 9.97 -14.38 1.08
CA LEU A 85 10.55 -13.54 0.03
C LEU A 85 9.51 -12.50 -0.40
N THR A 86 9.87 -11.22 -0.34
CA THR A 86 8.96 -10.12 -0.74
C THR A 86 9.38 -9.41 -2.03
N VAL A 87 10.47 -9.85 -2.68
CA VAL A 87 11.04 -9.24 -3.90
C VAL A 87 11.16 -10.30 -4.99
N LEU A 88 10.70 -10.01 -6.20
CA LEU A 88 10.84 -10.89 -7.35
C LEU A 88 11.83 -10.38 -8.42
N ALA A 89 12.00 -9.07 -8.51
CA ALA A 89 12.70 -8.44 -9.63
C ALA A 89 14.16 -8.07 -9.29
N SER A 90 14.85 -8.89 -8.48
CA SER A 90 16.25 -8.65 -8.17
C SER A 90 17.15 -9.87 -8.44
N PRO A 91 18.43 -9.66 -8.80
CA PRO A 91 19.40 -10.73 -8.90
C PRO A 91 19.64 -11.45 -7.57
N THR A 92 19.51 -10.74 -6.42
CA THR A 92 19.61 -11.32 -5.08
C THR A 92 18.44 -12.28 -4.81
N ALA A 93 17.22 -11.90 -5.17
CA ALA A 93 16.04 -12.76 -5.04
C ALA A 93 16.19 -14.05 -5.87
N LEU A 94 16.70 -13.95 -7.10
CA LEU A 94 17.01 -15.10 -7.94
C LEU A 94 18.03 -16.04 -7.30
N LEU A 95 19.13 -15.49 -6.79
CA LEU A 95 20.17 -16.25 -6.09
C LEU A 95 19.62 -16.90 -4.81
N ALA A 96 18.78 -16.16 -4.07
CA ALA A 96 18.12 -16.66 -2.87
C ALA A 96 17.24 -17.88 -3.19
N VAL A 97 16.31 -17.74 -4.14
CA VAL A 97 15.41 -18.83 -4.52
C VAL A 97 16.17 -20.03 -5.12
N HIS A 98 17.16 -19.78 -5.96
CA HIS A 98 18.02 -20.85 -6.48
C HIS A 98 18.71 -21.63 -5.34
N THR A 99 19.27 -20.92 -4.35
CA THR A 99 19.91 -21.50 -3.17
C THR A 99 18.94 -22.28 -2.30
N LEU A 100 17.76 -21.71 -2.01
CA LEU A 100 16.69 -22.34 -1.23
C LEU A 100 16.24 -23.66 -1.88
N ARG A 101 15.97 -23.64 -3.19
CA ARG A 101 15.60 -24.83 -3.95
C ARG A 101 16.68 -25.91 -3.94
N ARG A 102 17.95 -25.54 -4.20
CA ARG A 102 19.08 -26.47 -4.17
C ARG A 102 19.28 -27.10 -2.80
N ARG A 103 19.11 -26.34 -1.72
CA ARG A 103 19.24 -26.81 -0.34
C ARG A 103 17.98 -27.48 0.21
N LYS A 104 16.91 -27.55 -0.60
CA LYS A 104 15.58 -28.07 -0.22
C LYS A 104 15.04 -27.36 1.03
N ILE A 105 15.22 -26.04 1.11
CA ILE A 105 14.66 -25.15 2.13
C ILE A 105 13.36 -24.58 1.56
N PRO A 106 12.20 -24.87 2.14
CA PRO A 106 10.94 -24.30 1.68
C PRO A 106 10.90 -22.81 2.00
N TYR A 107 10.28 -22.04 1.10
CA TYR A 107 10.08 -20.60 1.24
C TYR A 107 8.65 -20.24 0.84
N TYR A 108 8.22 -19.08 1.26
CA TYR A 108 6.94 -18.48 0.98
C TYR A 108 7.15 -17.17 0.22
N TYR A 109 6.22 -16.84 -0.66
CA TYR A 109 6.24 -15.56 -1.38
C TYR A 109 5.16 -14.64 -0.82
N GLU A 110 5.51 -13.41 -0.56
CA GLU A 110 4.60 -12.35 -0.11
C GLU A 110 4.74 -11.16 -1.04
N GLY A 111 3.63 -10.57 -1.45
CA GLY A 111 3.66 -9.38 -2.29
C GLY A 111 2.58 -8.39 -1.94
N ASP A 112 2.95 -7.13 -2.09
CA ASP A 112 2.11 -5.97 -1.79
C ASP A 112 0.92 -5.86 -2.78
N GLY A 113 1.08 -6.40 -4.00
CA GLY A 113 0.10 -6.34 -5.07
C GLY A 113 0.75 -6.59 -6.43
N GLY A 114 -0.05 -6.48 -7.48
CA GLY A 114 0.40 -6.62 -8.87
C GLY A 114 -0.76 -6.99 -9.78
N PHE A 115 -0.85 -6.34 -10.92
CA PHE A 115 -1.77 -6.75 -11.98
C PHE A 115 -1.15 -7.88 -12.80
N ALA A 116 -1.96 -8.87 -13.14
CA ALA A 116 -1.54 -9.93 -14.05
C ALA A 116 -1.21 -9.31 -15.41
N GLY A 117 0.03 -9.49 -15.85
CA GLY A 117 0.49 -9.06 -17.17
C GLY A 117 0.59 -10.23 -18.14
N GLU A 118 1.33 -10.03 -19.21
CA GLU A 118 1.58 -11.10 -20.19
C GLU A 118 2.27 -12.31 -19.53
N ALA A 119 1.72 -13.49 -19.77
CA ALA A 119 2.25 -14.76 -19.25
C ALA A 119 3.42 -15.33 -20.08
N SER A 120 3.99 -14.55 -21.02
CA SER A 120 5.06 -14.93 -21.95
C SER A 120 6.33 -14.10 -21.79
N GLY A 121 7.42 -14.58 -22.38
CA GLY A 121 8.72 -13.90 -22.36
C GLY A 121 9.61 -14.21 -21.14
N ILE A 122 10.83 -13.64 -21.15
CA ILE A 122 11.88 -13.91 -20.15
C ILE A 122 11.43 -13.47 -18.75
N LYS A 123 10.81 -12.29 -18.63
CA LYS A 123 10.33 -11.77 -17.36
C LYS A 123 9.26 -12.68 -16.73
N ALA A 124 8.32 -13.16 -17.54
CA ALA A 124 7.28 -14.09 -17.10
C ALA A 124 7.88 -15.44 -16.66
N THR A 125 8.87 -15.95 -17.39
CA THR A 125 9.59 -17.18 -17.04
C THR A 125 10.32 -17.04 -15.69
N LEU A 126 10.96 -15.90 -15.44
CA LEU A 126 11.59 -15.61 -14.14
C LEU A 126 10.57 -15.54 -13.01
N LYS A 127 9.49 -14.81 -13.18
CA LYS A 127 8.41 -14.75 -12.18
C LYS A 127 7.86 -16.15 -11.88
N ARG A 128 7.63 -16.94 -12.92
CA ARG A 128 7.17 -18.32 -12.77
C ARG A 128 8.17 -19.19 -12.01
N TYR A 129 9.47 -19.06 -12.29
CA TYR A 129 10.51 -19.77 -11.55
C TYR A 129 10.50 -19.44 -10.04
N LEU A 130 10.21 -18.19 -9.68
CA LEU A 130 10.21 -17.72 -8.30
C LEU A 130 8.91 -18.07 -7.57
N ILE A 131 7.76 -17.94 -8.24
CA ILE A 131 6.43 -18.11 -7.61
C ILE A 131 5.98 -19.56 -7.57
N SER A 132 6.12 -20.33 -8.66
CA SER A 132 5.61 -21.70 -8.74
C SER A 132 6.23 -22.67 -7.74
N ALA A 133 7.42 -22.37 -7.23
CA ALA A 133 8.12 -23.19 -6.24
C ALA A 133 7.92 -22.71 -4.80
N ALA A 134 7.20 -21.62 -4.57
CA ALA A 134 6.84 -21.18 -3.23
C ALA A 134 5.84 -22.16 -2.60
N GLY A 135 6.03 -22.49 -1.33
CA GLY A 135 5.13 -23.38 -0.60
C GLY A 135 3.73 -22.80 -0.44
N LYS A 136 3.65 -21.51 -0.18
CA LYS A 136 2.43 -20.67 -0.18
C LYS A 136 2.78 -19.28 -0.71
N CYS A 137 1.76 -18.56 -1.21
CA CYS A 137 1.83 -17.16 -1.56
C CYS A 137 0.90 -16.37 -0.62
N PHE A 138 1.45 -15.40 0.09
CA PHE A 138 0.68 -14.48 0.92
C PHE A 138 0.20 -13.33 0.04
N SER A 139 -1.09 -13.15 -0.02
CA SER A 139 -1.77 -12.30 -0.99
C SER A 139 -2.55 -11.19 -0.32
N SER A 140 -2.37 -9.97 -0.82
CA SER A 140 -3.05 -8.78 -0.34
C SER A 140 -4.45 -8.57 -0.95
N SER A 141 -4.74 -9.17 -2.13
CA SER A 141 -5.94 -8.84 -2.91
C SER A 141 -6.34 -9.92 -3.92
N ASN A 142 -7.57 -9.85 -4.44
CA ASN A 142 -8.02 -10.70 -5.53
C ASN A 142 -7.16 -10.52 -6.80
N GLU A 143 -6.74 -9.29 -7.09
CA GLU A 143 -5.86 -9.02 -8.24
C GLU A 143 -4.48 -9.66 -8.05
N PHE A 144 -3.96 -9.65 -6.82
CA PHE A 144 -2.70 -10.32 -6.55
C PHE A 144 -2.82 -11.86 -6.53
N ASP A 145 -3.98 -12.41 -6.18
CA ASP A 145 -4.27 -13.84 -6.39
C ASP A 145 -4.16 -14.19 -7.87
N ARG A 146 -4.81 -13.42 -8.75
CA ARG A 146 -4.74 -13.62 -10.21
C ARG A 146 -3.30 -13.51 -10.72
N TYR A 147 -2.54 -12.53 -10.21
CA TYR A 147 -1.11 -12.40 -10.51
C TYR A 147 -0.33 -13.66 -10.13
N CYS A 148 -0.46 -14.14 -8.91
CA CYS A 148 0.24 -15.33 -8.44
C CYS A 148 -0.13 -16.58 -9.27
N ILE A 149 -1.42 -16.78 -9.58
CA ILE A 149 -1.91 -17.89 -10.41
C ILE A 149 -1.33 -17.80 -11.82
N THR A 150 -1.32 -16.62 -12.44
CA THR A 150 -0.75 -16.40 -13.78
C THR A 150 0.72 -16.81 -13.85
N TYR A 151 1.46 -16.64 -12.75
CA TYR A 151 2.86 -17.03 -12.67
C TYR A 151 3.09 -18.39 -11.94
N GLY A 152 2.05 -19.23 -11.87
CA GLY A 152 2.17 -20.66 -11.54
C GLY A 152 1.96 -21.02 -10.08
N ALA A 153 1.44 -20.12 -9.25
CA ALA A 153 0.92 -20.50 -7.94
C ALA A 153 -0.37 -21.33 -8.12
N LYS A 154 -0.58 -22.31 -7.24
CA LYS A 154 -1.83 -23.04 -7.19
C LYS A 154 -2.83 -22.29 -6.31
N PRO A 155 -4.14 -22.24 -6.65
CA PRO A 155 -5.15 -21.54 -5.86
C PRO A 155 -5.16 -21.96 -4.37
N GLU A 156 -4.99 -23.25 -4.08
CA GLU A 156 -4.94 -23.77 -2.72
C GLU A 156 -3.70 -23.34 -1.92
N ASN A 157 -2.75 -22.71 -2.58
CA ASN A 157 -1.53 -22.17 -1.96
C ASN A 157 -1.60 -20.67 -1.68
N LEU A 158 -2.71 -20.02 -1.98
CA LEU A 158 -2.91 -18.60 -1.68
C LEU A 158 -3.45 -18.44 -0.26
N ILE A 159 -2.88 -17.51 0.49
CA ILE A 159 -3.32 -17.15 1.84
C ILE A 159 -3.45 -15.64 1.90
N ARG A 160 -4.63 -15.14 2.29
CA ARG A 160 -4.92 -13.70 2.37
C ARG A 160 -4.38 -13.11 3.67
N TYR A 161 -3.94 -11.85 3.56
CA TYR A 161 -3.60 -11.03 4.71
C TYR A 161 -3.98 -9.55 4.45
N PRO A 162 -4.25 -8.75 5.49
CA PRO A 162 -4.65 -7.35 5.35
C PRO A 162 -3.41 -6.47 5.16
N PHE A 163 -3.06 -6.14 3.90
CA PHE A 163 -1.90 -5.29 3.63
C PHE A 163 -2.19 -3.81 3.90
N THR A 164 -1.26 -3.12 4.58
CA THR A 164 -1.45 -1.74 5.04
C THR A 164 -0.13 -1.02 5.37
N SER A 165 -0.23 0.32 5.52
CA SER A 165 0.84 1.19 6.06
C SER A 165 0.42 1.91 7.35
N VAL A 166 -0.83 1.74 7.81
CA VAL A 166 -1.36 2.51 8.94
C VAL A 166 -1.33 1.69 10.23
N LYS A 167 -1.01 2.35 11.34
CA LYS A 167 -1.11 1.79 12.70
C LYS A 167 -2.53 1.97 13.22
N LYS A 168 -2.95 1.14 14.15
CA LYS A 168 -4.24 1.31 14.82
C LYS A 168 -4.41 2.70 15.43
N ALA A 169 -3.33 3.27 15.95
CA ALA A 169 -3.32 4.62 16.52
C ALA A 169 -3.52 5.73 15.47
N ASP A 170 -3.26 5.47 14.19
CA ASP A 170 -3.47 6.41 13.09
C ASP A 170 -4.94 6.44 12.62
N CYS A 171 -5.73 5.41 12.97
CA CYS A 171 -7.10 5.26 12.51
C CYS A 171 -8.09 6.00 13.39
N LEU A 172 -8.98 6.79 12.79
CA LEU A 172 -10.15 7.29 13.47
C LEU A 172 -11.07 6.11 13.83
N THR A 173 -11.70 6.15 15.00
CA THR A 173 -12.71 5.16 15.43
C THR A 173 -14.14 5.64 15.17
N GLU A 174 -14.30 6.94 14.97
CA GLU A 174 -15.56 7.62 14.62
C GLU A 174 -15.25 8.90 13.84
N ARG A 175 -16.25 9.45 13.16
CA ARG A 175 -16.11 10.73 12.47
C ARG A 175 -15.77 11.85 13.46
N LEU A 176 -14.89 12.75 13.04
CA LEU A 176 -14.60 13.94 13.83
C LEU A 176 -15.86 14.81 13.93
N PRO A 177 -16.12 15.39 15.13
CA PRO A 177 -17.12 16.44 15.27
C PRO A 177 -16.84 17.62 14.34
N ASP A 178 -17.87 18.25 13.79
CA ASP A 178 -17.71 19.36 12.85
C ASP A 178 -16.86 20.50 13.39
N ALA A 179 -17.01 20.84 14.65
CA ALA A 179 -16.20 21.87 15.31
C ALA A 179 -14.70 21.53 15.32
N GLU A 180 -14.34 20.26 15.52
CA GLU A 180 -12.95 19.79 15.48
C GLU A 180 -12.43 19.80 14.04
N LYS A 181 -13.23 19.35 13.09
CA LYS A 181 -12.90 19.39 11.66
C LYS A 181 -12.65 20.84 11.18
N GLN A 182 -13.52 21.77 11.56
CA GLN A 182 -13.35 23.20 11.25
C GLN A 182 -12.06 23.75 11.86
N ARG A 183 -11.74 23.40 13.10
CA ARG A 183 -10.48 23.78 13.74
C ARG A 183 -9.26 23.30 12.96
N ARG A 184 -9.31 22.05 12.45
CA ARG A 184 -8.25 21.49 11.61
C ARG A 184 -8.16 22.17 10.25
N LYS A 185 -9.29 22.50 9.61
CA LYS A 185 -9.30 23.33 8.41
C LYS A 185 -8.59 24.67 8.63
N GLN A 186 -8.89 25.36 9.74
CA GLN A 186 -8.24 26.63 10.08
C GLN A 186 -6.73 26.46 10.32
N GLU A 187 -6.29 25.40 10.99
CA GLU A 187 -4.87 25.08 11.23
C GLU A 187 -4.07 24.99 9.91
N PHE A 188 -4.68 24.43 8.86
CA PHE A 188 -4.05 24.30 7.54
C PHE A 188 -4.41 25.43 6.57
N GLY A 189 -5.13 26.45 7.01
CA GLY A 189 -5.53 27.59 6.17
C GLY A 189 -6.55 27.22 5.08
N ILE A 190 -7.33 26.17 5.28
CA ILE A 190 -8.38 25.71 4.35
C ILE A 190 -9.62 26.56 4.56
N THR A 191 -10.02 27.32 3.54
CA THR A 191 -11.15 28.26 3.58
C THR A 191 -12.38 27.74 2.86
N GLU A 192 -12.21 26.79 1.98
CA GLU A 192 -13.27 26.23 1.16
C GLU A 192 -14.21 25.33 1.99
N SER A 193 -15.48 25.42 1.67
CA SER A 193 -16.51 24.62 2.37
C SER A 193 -16.38 23.12 2.11
N CYS A 194 -15.87 22.75 0.92
CA CYS A 194 -15.54 21.36 0.55
C CYS A 194 -14.09 21.30 0.07
N ALA A 195 -13.30 20.41 0.66
CA ALA A 195 -11.89 20.22 0.36
C ALA A 195 -11.60 18.78 -0.10
N VAL A 196 -11.11 18.67 -1.33
CA VAL A 196 -10.64 17.41 -1.95
C VAL A 196 -9.14 17.30 -1.73
N ILE A 197 -8.63 16.14 -1.33
CA ILE A 197 -7.19 15.89 -1.27
C ILE A 197 -6.78 14.76 -2.20
N SER A 198 -5.60 14.92 -2.82
CA SER A 198 -4.87 13.87 -3.53
C SER A 198 -3.42 13.84 -3.05
N VAL A 199 -2.83 12.66 -2.96
CA VAL A 199 -1.46 12.49 -2.47
C VAL A 199 -0.67 11.56 -3.38
N GLY A 200 0.49 12.03 -3.85
CA GLY A 200 1.38 11.23 -4.69
C GLY A 200 2.37 12.08 -5.46
N GLN A 201 3.40 11.44 -5.98
CA GLN A 201 4.40 12.10 -6.83
C GLN A 201 3.78 12.58 -8.15
N PHE A 202 4.30 13.69 -8.69
CA PHE A 202 3.94 14.19 -10.02
C PHE A 202 4.62 13.34 -11.11
N ILE A 203 4.10 12.15 -11.33
CA ILE A 203 4.51 11.24 -12.40
C ILE A 203 3.27 10.78 -13.17
N PRO A 204 3.37 10.50 -14.49
CA PRO A 204 2.21 10.17 -15.32
C PRO A 204 1.35 9.03 -14.76
N ARG A 205 1.98 8.06 -14.14
CA ARG A 205 1.31 6.90 -13.52
C ARG A 205 0.30 7.30 -12.44
N LYS A 206 0.55 8.40 -11.70
CA LYS A 206 -0.33 8.84 -10.60
C LYS A 206 -1.56 9.64 -11.05
N GLY A 207 -1.63 10.05 -12.33
CA GLY A 207 -2.81 10.65 -12.93
C GLY A 207 -3.22 11.99 -12.34
N MET A 208 -2.26 12.79 -11.82
CA MET A 208 -2.57 14.13 -11.29
C MET A 208 -3.07 15.08 -12.39
N ASP A 209 -2.66 14.88 -13.63
CA ASP A 209 -3.18 15.56 -14.82
C ASP A 209 -4.68 15.29 -15.02
N LEU A 210 -5.14 14.06 -14.82
CA LEU A 210 -6.56 13.70 -14.92
C LEU A 210 -7.39 14.41 -13.83
N LEU A 211 -6.87 14.50 -12.62
CA LEU A 211 -7.53 15.25 -11.54
C LEU A 211 -7.62 16.72 -11.87
N LEU A 212 -6.54 17.34 -12.35
CA LEU A 212 -6.52 18.75 -12.74
C LEU A 212 -7.51 19.02 -13.89
N GLU A 213 -7.64 18.12 -14.86
CA GLU A 213 -8.64 18.26 -15.91
C GLU A 213 -10.08 18.19 -15.39
N CYS A 214 -10.34 17.43 -14.34
CA CYS A 214 -11.65 17.41 -13.68
C CYS A 214 -11.92 18.70 -12.91
N CYS A 215 -10.88 19.40 -12.41
CA CYS A 215 -11.04 20.62 -11.61
C CYS A 215 -11.66 21.79 -12.37
N LYS A 216 -11.56 21.85 -13.71
CA LYS A 216 -12.07 22.97 -14.54
C LYS A 216 -13.56 23.25 -14.38
N ASP A 217 -14.32 22.25 -13.96
CA ASP A 217 -15.77 22.31 -13.87
C ASP A 217 -16.26 22.26 -12.40
N LEU A 218 -15.35 22.30 -11.43
CA LEU A 218 -15.72 22.30 -10.01
C LEU A 218 -16.22 23.68 -9.56
N PRO A 219 -17.20 23.72 -8.63
CA PRO A 219 -17.66 24.99 -8.06
C PRO A 219 -16.55 25.74 -7.31
N GLU A 220 -16.60 27.07 -7.27
CA GLU A 220 -15.59 27.91 -6.61
C GLU A 220 -15.40 27.64 -5.11
N HIS A 221 -16.43 27.13 -4.43
CA HIS A 221 -16.36 26.79 -3.02
C HIS A 221 -15.67 25.45 -2.73
N VAL A 222 -15.11 24.79 -3.75
CA VAL A 222 -14.40 23.52 -3.65
C VAL A 222 -12.91 23.77 -3.83
N GLY A 223 -12.10 23.47 -2.82
CA GLY A 223 -10.64 23.47 -2.92
C GLY A 223 -10.08 22.06 -3.24
N VAL A 224 -9.04 22.00 -4.06
CA VAL A 224 -8.34 20.76 -4.40
C VAL A 224 -6.89 20.86 -3.95
N TYR A 225 -6.49 20.03 -3.01
CA TYR A 225 -5.19 20.02 -2.37
C TYR A 225 -4.36 18.83 -2.85
N ILE A 226 -3.24 19.08 -3.52
CA ILE A 226 -2.37 18.02 -4.06
C ILE A 226 -1.06 18.01 -3.29
N VAL A 227 -0.81 16.96 -2.52
CA VAL A 227 0.43 16.75 -1.76
C VAL A 227 1.36 15.87 -2.58
N GLY A 228 2.45 16.47 -3.12
CA GLY A 228 3.34 15.72 -4.02
C GLY A 228 4.71 16.34 -4.23
N GLY A 229 4.99 17.45 -3.54
CA GLY A 229 6.18 18.28 -3.74
C GLY A 229 5.94 19.37 -4.80
N THR A 230 7.02 19.92 -5.34
CA THR A 230 6.96 20.95 -6.38
C THR A 230 6.41 20.39 -7.68
N PRO A 231 5.30 20.92 -8.21
CA PRO A 231 4.73 20.44 -9.47
C PRO A 231 5.66 20.79 -10.65
N PRO A 232 5.90 19.85 -11.58
CA PRO A 232 6.54 20.15 -12.87
C PRO A 232 5.73 21.14 -13.71
N ALA A 233 6.40 21.79 -14.67
CA ALA A 233 5.80 22.86 -15.49
C ALA A 233 4.52 22.40 -16.23
N GLU A 234 4.49 21.16 -16.71
CA GLU A 234 3.35 20.55 -17.41
C GLU A 234 2.05 20.59 -16.59
N TYR A 235 2.10 20.44 -15.25
CA TYR A 235 0.92 20.52 -14.39
C TYR A 235 0.50 21.98 -14.15
N LEU A 236 1.46 22.89 -14.07
CA LEU A 236 1.17 24.33 -13.98
C LEU A 236 0.52 24.86 -15.26
N GLU A 237 0.98 24.41 -16.44
CA GLU A 237 0.36 24.74 -17.74
C GLU A 237 -1.10 24.28 -17.82
N ILE A 238 -1.46 23.13 -17.24
CA ILE A 238 -2.87 22.70 -17.13
C ILE A 238 -3.67 23.68 -16.29
N CYS A 239 -3.11 24.10 -15.12
CA CYS A 239 -3.77 25.07 -14.25
C CYS A 239 -3.98 26.41 -14.94
N GLU A 240 -3.00 26.92 -15.66
CA GLU A 240 -3.09 28.16 -16.44
C GLU A 240 -4.12 28.05 -17.57
N LYS A 241 -4.06 26.96 -18.35
CA LYS A 241 -4.98 26.67 -19.46
C LYS A 241 -6.45 26.73 -19.03
N TYR A 242 -6.75 26.12 -17.88
CA TYR A 242 -8.12 26.05 -17.36
C TYR A 242 -8.44 27.12 -16.31
N ARG A 243 -7.47 28.02 -16.00
CA ARG A 243 -7.59 29.09 -14.99
C ARG A 243 -8.05 28.57 -13.62
N LEU A 244 -7.42 27.49 -13.16
CA LEU A 244 -7.76 26.85 -11.89
C LEU A 244 -7.28 27.70 -10.72
N GLN A 245 -8.18 28.39 -10.03
CA GLN A 245 -7.91 29.25 -8.87
C GLN A 245 -7.97 28.48 -7.55
N ASN A 246 -8.60 27.33 -7.54
CA ASN A 246 -8.95 26.53 -6.37
C ASN A 246 -8.08 25.27 -6.22
N VAL A 247 -6.94 25.19 -6.91
CA VAL A 247 -5.97 24.11 -6.80
C VAL A 247 -4.76 24.59 -5.99
N HIS A 248 -4.43 23.83 -4.95
CA HIS A 248 -3.34 24.12 -4.02
C HIS A 248 -2.32 22.99 -4.04
N PHE A 249 -1.09 23.29 -4.46
CA PHE A 249 0.02 22.34 -4.41
C PHE A 249 0.74 22.45 -3.07
N LEU A 250 0.95 21.32 -2.41
CA LEU A 250 1.60 21.23 -1.11
C LEU A 250 2.85 20.36 -1.21
N ASP A 251 3.90 20.78 -0.52
CA ASP A 251 5.14 20.02 -0.42
C ASP A 251 4.94 18.68 0.30
N PHE A 252 5.91 17.78 0.13
CA PHE A 252 5.99 16.59 0.94
C PHE A 252 6.02 16.92 2.42
N MET A 253 5.31 16.16 3.20
CA MET A 253 5.25 16.34 4.64
C MET A 253 5.40 14.99 5.37
N PRO A 254 5.85 14.99 6.64
CA PRO A 254 5.88 13.80 7.47
C PRO A 254 4.49 13.15 7.59
N LYS A 255 4.47 11.82 7.81
CA LYS A 255 3.24 11.03 7.83
C LYS A 255 2.20 11.54 8.85
N ASP A 256 2.63 11.89 10.05
CA ASP A 256 1.78 12.41 11.11
C ASP A 256 1.09 13.73 10.72
N ARG A 257 1.82 14.63 10.07
CA ARG A 257 1.27 15.89 9.54
C ARG A 257 0.32 15.64 8.36
N LEU A 258 0.67 14.70 7.46
CA LEU A 258 -0.20 14.31 6.35
C LEU A 258 -1.53 13.71 6.86
N MET A 259 -1.46 12.79 7.81
CA MET A 259 -2.65 12.19 8.42
C MET A 259 -3.53 13.25 9.08
N ARG A 260 -2.91 14.22 9.78
CA ARG A 260 -3.63 15.34 10.37
C ARG A 260 -4.28 16.23 9.32
N LEU A 261 -3.60 16.54 8.21
CA LEU A 261 -4.16 17.26 7.07
C LEU A 261 -5.34 16.51 6.47
N MET A 262 -5.20 15.19 6.23
CA MET A 262 -6.29 14.37 5.69
C MET A 262 -7.55 14.44 6.53
N THR A 263 -7.44 14.49 7.86
CA THR A 263 -8.62 14.63 8.74
C THR A 263 -9.31 15.99 8.65
N ALA A 264 -8.71 17.00 8.02
CA ALA A 264 -9.34 18.29 7.72
C ALA A 264 -10.09 18.30 6.38
N MET A 265 -9.88 17.29 5.53
CA MET A 265 -10.46 17.20 4.19
C MET A 265 -11.85 16.58 4.20
N ASP A 266 -12.54 16.66 3.07
CA ASP A 266 -13.91 16.15 2.92
C ASP A 266 -13.99 14.88 2.07
N LEU A 267 -13.06 14.70 1.13
CA LEU A 267 -12.92 13.49 0.33
C LEU A 267 -11.50 13.34 -0.22
N PHE A 268 -11.13 12.11 -0.53
CA PHE A 268 -9.87 11.74 -1.17
C PHE A 268 -10.09 11.30 -2.60
N ALA A 269 -9.28 11.80 -3.55
CA ALA A 269 -9.33 11.39 -4.95
C ALA A 269 -7.95 10.99 -5.47
N LEU A 270 -7.84 9.79 -6.07
CA LEU A 270 -6.62 9.28 -6.70
C LEU A 270 -6.93 8.67 -8.07
N PHE A 271 -6.76 9.42 -9.14
CA PHE A 271 -7.03 8.99 -10.51
C PHE A 271 -5.80 8.31 -11.16
N THR A 272 -5.18 7.40 -10.41
CA THR A 272 -3.96 6.71 -10.87
C THR A 272 -4.22 5.82 -12.08
N ARG A 273 -3.29 5.84 -13.06
CA ARG A 273 -3.30 4.94 -14.22
C ARG A 273 -2.85 3.53 -13.85
N GLU A 274 -2.03 3.39 -12.82
CA GLU A 274 -1.68 2.12 -12.20
C GLU A 274 -1.07 2.33 -10.82
N ASP A 275 -1.59 1.61 -9.83
CA ASP A 275 -0.94 1.47 -8.54
C ASP A 275 -1.02 0.02 -8.06
N ILE A 276 0.13 -0.61 -7.86
CA ILE A 276 0.21 -2.02 -7.44
C ILE A 276 -0.34 -2.28 -6.05
N TRP A 277 -0.51 -1.23 -5.25
CA TRP A 277 -1.37 -1.20 -4.08
C TRP A 277 -2.04 0.16 -3.96
N GLY A 278 -1.29 1.19 -3.55
CA GLY A 278 -1.80 2.52 -3.25
C GLY A 278 -2.01 2.72 -1.74
N LEU A 279 -0.91 2.64 -0.95
CA LEU A 279 -0.94 2.77 0.52
C LEU A 279 -1.68 4.01 1.01
N VAL A 280 -1.68 5.08 0.22
CA VAL A 280 -2.39 6.31 0.52
C VAL A 280 -3.93 6.13 0.61
N ILE A 281 -4.50 5.08 0.00
CA ILE A 281 -5.91 4.70 0.18
C ILE A 281 -6.15 4.25 1.63
N ASN A 282 -5.27 3.41 2.19
CA ASN A 282 -5.34 3.03 3.60
C ASN A 282 -5.26 4.27 4.51
N GLU A 283 -4.36 5.21 4.20
CA GLU A 283 -4.17 6.45 4.95
C GLU A 283 -5.40 7.36 4.87
N ALA A 284 -5.98 7.52 3.69
CA ALA A 284 -7.22 8.29 3.50
C ALA A 284 -8.40 7.70 4.28
N MET A 285 -8.59 6.38 4.21
CA MET A 285 -9.66 5.70 4.96
C MET A 285 -9.42 5.75 6.47
N ALA A 286 -8.15 5.67 6.93
CA ALA A 286 -7.80 5.83 8.34
C ALA A 286 -8.12 7.22 8.88
N ALA A 287 -8.01 8.24 8.02
CA ALA A 287 -8.44 9.61 8.31
C ALA A 287 -9.96 9.83 8.14
N GLY A 288 -10.73 8.78 7.85
CA GLY A 288 -12.18 8.83 7.70
C GLY A 288 -12.65 9.49 6.40
N LEU A 289 -11.83 9.49 5.34
CA LEU A 289 -12.22 10.08 4.07
C LEU A 289 -12.95 9.07 3.17
N PRO A 290 -14.08 9.44 2.56
CA PRO A 290 -14.60 8.72 1.40
C PRO A 290 -13.59 8.82 0.25
N VAL A 291 -13.41 7.73 -0.49
CA VAL A 291 -12.37 7.59 -1.50
C VAL A 291 -12.97 7.50 -2.89
N ILE A 292 -12.43 8.28 -3.85
CA ILE A 292 -12.63 8.04 -5.28
C ILE A 292 -11.30 7.57 -5.87
N SER A 293 -11.30 6.43 -6.53
CA SER A 293 -10.10 5.94 -7.23
C SER A 293 -10.45 5.13 -8.46
N THR A 294 -9.44 4.74 -9.23
CA THR A 294 -9.63 4.00 -10.47
C THR A 294 -9.62 2.48 -10.26
N ASP A 295 -10.13 1.74 -11.21
CA ASP A 295 -10.04 0.28 -11.33
C ASP A 295 -8.58 -0.22 -11.57
N ARG A 296 -7.61 0.72 -11.60
CA ARG A 296 -6.17 0.44 -11.70
C ARG A 296 -5.40 0.69 -10.40
N CYS A 297 -6.10 0.82 -9.28
CA CYS A 297 -5.55 0.88 -7.93
C CYS A 297 -5.98 -0.34 -7.12
N ILE A 298 -5.05 -1.23 -6.76
CA ILE A 298 -5.40 -2.50 -6.10
C ILE A 298 -6.01 -2.26 -4.72
N ALA A 299 -5.49 -1.30 -3.94
CA ALA A 299 -6.09 -0.97 -2.65
C ALA A 299 -7.54 -0.45 -2.80
N ALA A 300 -7.85 0.29 -3.86
CA ALA A 300 -9.22 0.73 -4.12
C ALA A 300 -10.14 -0.47 -4.41
N LEU A 301 -9.72 -1.39 -5.29
CA LEU A 301 -10.46 -2.62 -5.59
C LEU A 301 -10.65 -3.53 -4.37
N GLU A 302 -9.73 -3.51 -3.43
CA GLU A 302 -9.77 -4.33 -2.22
C GLU A 302 -10.55 -3.67 -1.08
N LEU A 303 -10.40 -2.35 -0.88
CA LEU A 303 -10.87 -1.65 0.31
C LEU A 303 -12.18 -0.86 0.12
N ILE A 304 -12.49 -0.41 -1.09
CA ILE A 304 -13.71 0.40 -1.32
C ILE A 304 -14.99 -0.45 -1.30
N PRO A 305 -15.09 -1.60 -2.00
CA PRO A 305 -16.33 -2.37 -2.03
C PRO A 305 -16.69 -2.98 -0.68
N GLY A 306 -17.97 -2.94 -0.31
CA GLY A 306 -18.50 -3.60 0.89
C GLY A 306 -18.35 -5.13 0.83
N ARG A 307 -18.12 -5.76 1.99
CA ARG A 307 -17.82 -7.20 2.06
C ARG A 307 -18.58 -7.96 3.16
N GLY A 308 -19.64 -7.39 3.69
CA GLY A 308 -20.49 -8.06 4.67
C GLY A 308 -20.65 -7.30 5.98
N THR A 309 -19.92 -7.68 7.04
CA THR A 309 -20.08 -7.08 8.37
C THR A 309 -18.72 -6.66 8.93
N CYS A 310 -18.63 -5.46 9.46
CA CYS A 310 -17.46 -4.96 10.18
C CYS A 310 -17.29 -5.65 11.54
N GLU A 311 -16.09 -5.54 12.14
CA GLU A 311 -15.78 -6.08 13.49
C GLU A 311 -16.74 -5.60 14.59
N ASN A 312 -17.29 -4.39 14.44
CA ASN A 312 -18.27 -3.81 15.38
C ASN A 312 -19.73 -4.26 15.12
N GLY A 313 -19.96 -5.19 14.18
CA GLY A 313 -21.29 -5.72 13.83
C GLY A 313 -22.12 -4.83 12.89
N LYS A 314 -21.59 -3.68 12.43
CA LYS A 314 -22.25 -2.87 11.40
C LYS A 314 -22.12 -3.52 10.01
N GLU A 315 -23.05 -3.20 9.11
CA GLU A 315 -22.95 -3.58 7.70
C GLU A 315 -21.69 -2.96 7.08
N ASP A 316 -20.89 -3.79 6.42
CA ASP A 316 -19.69 -3.39 5.72
C ASP A 316 -20.06 -3.05 4.26
N ALA A 317 -20.45 -1.79 4.04
CA ALA A 317 -20.85 -1.25 2.76
C ALA A 317 -19.72 -0.47 2.08
N ASP A 318 -19.94 0.03 0.87
CA ASP A 318 -18.93 0.76 0.10
C ASP A 318 -18.40 1.98 0.86
N ALA A 319 -17.08 2.16 0.79
CA ALA A 319 -16.35 3.25 1.44
C ALA A 319 -15.96 4.37 0.45
N GLY A 320 -16.49 4.34 -0.77
CA GLY A 320 -16.14 5.29 -1.82
C GLY A 320 -16.67 4.86 -3.19
N MET A 321 -16.01 5.35 -4.24
CA MET A 321 -16.38 5.09 -5.63
C MET A 321 -15.16 4.61 -6.44
N ILE A 322 -15.37 3.62 -7.28
CA ILE A 322 -14.38 3.15 -8.26
C ILE A 322 -14.84 3.61 -9.64
N VAL A 323 -13.95 4.27 -10.37
CA VAL A 323 -14.19 4.76 -11.72
C VAL A 323 -13.26 4.05 -12.70
N GLU A 324 -13.67 3.97 -13.96
CA GLU A 324 -12.85 3.43 -15.04
C GLU A 324 -11.61 4.31 -15.26
N ASN A 325 -10.46 3.68 -15.42
CA ASN A 325 -9.21 4.38 -15.69
C ASN A 325 -9.31 5.26 -16.95
N GLU A 326 -8.78 6.48 -16.85
CA GLU A 326 -8.78 7.50 -17.93
C GLU A 326 -10.16 7.93 -18.42
N ASN A 327 -11.25 7.53 -17.76
CA ASN A 327 -12.61 7.99 -18.06
C ASN A 327 -12.92 9.28 -17.32
N LEU A 328 -12.53 10.42 -17.91
CA LEU A 328 -12.77 11.76 -17.34
C LEU A 328 -14.23 12.04 -17.01
N GLY A 329 -15.18 11.48 -17.79
CA GLY A 329 -16.60 11.64 -17.52
C GLY A 329 -17.02 11.02 -16.20
N GLN A 330 -16.66 9.76 -15.96
CA GLN A 330 -16.93 9.08 -14.69
C GLN A 330 -16.17 9.71 -13.52
N MET A 331 -14.91 10.12 -13.72
CA MET A 331 -14.11 10.79 -12.69
C MET A 331 -14.76 12.08 -12.21
N LYS A 332 -15.21 12.91 -13.16
CA LYS A 332 -15.92 14.17 -12.88
C LYS A 332 -17.26 13.92 -12.19
N GLU A 333 -18.06 12.98 -12.70
CA GLU A 333 -19.36 12.62 -12.13
C GLU A 333 -19.20 12.15 -10.67
N ALA A 334 -18.23 11.28 -10.38
CA ALA A 334 -17.95 10.81 -9.02
C ALA A 334 -17.55 11.97 -8.09
N LEU A 335 -16.68 12.88 -8.54
CA LEU A 335 -16.32 14.07 -7.77
C LEU A 335 -17.55 14.93 -7.47
N LEU A 336 -18.33 15.30 -8.48
CA LEU A 336 -19.52 16.15 -8.32
C LEU A 336 -20.56 15.48 -7.41
N THR A 337 -20.78 14.17 -7.55
CA THR A 337 -21.70 13.40 -6.69
C THR A 337 -21.32 13.53 -5.22
N LEU A 338 -20.03 13.34 -4.88
CA LEU A 338 -19.60 13.45 -3.49
C LEU A 338 -19.53 14.89 -3.00
N ILE A 339 -19.19 15.86 -3.86
CA ILE A 339 -19.18 17.28 -3.51
C ILE A 339 -20.59 17.76 -3.17
N GLN A 340 -21.60 17.36 -3.94
CA GLN A 340 -22.99 17.83 -3.82
C GLN A 340 -23.78 17.12 -2.71
N SER A 341 -23.34 15.97 -2.22
CA SER A 341 -24.05 15.20 -1.19
C SER A 341 -23.22 15.01 0.09
N PRO A 342 -23.38 15.93 1.08
CA PRO A 342 -22.78 15.77 2.40
C PRO A 342 -23.19 14.46 3.08
N GLU A 343 -24.45 14.07 2.99
CA GLU A 343 -25.01 12.86 3.60
C GLU A 343 -24.34 11.60 3.02
N LEU A 344 -24.08 11.58 1.72
CA LEU A 344 -23.36 10.46 1.11
C LEU A 344 -21.91 10.43 1.58
N ARG A 345 -21.22 11.58 1.64
CA ARG A 345 -19.86 11.65 2.18
C ARG A 345 -19.79 11.13 3.62
N GLU A 346 -20.77 11.49 4.46
CA GLU A 346 -20.85 11.01 5.84
C GLU A 346 -20.98 9.51 5.93
N LYS A 347 -21.92 8.94 5.15
CA LYS A 347 -22.13 7.49 5.08
C LYS A 347 -20.88 6.75 4.63
N LEU A 348 -20.23 7.20 3.55
CA LEU A 348 -19.02 6.57 3.02
C LEU A 348 -17.82 6.74 3.99
N SER A 349 -17.75 7.86 4.70
CA SER A 349 -16.76 8.10 5.76
C SER A 349 -16.90 7.09 6.89
N GLU A 350 -18.10 6.85 7.39
CA GLU A 350 -18.36 5.84 8.43
C GLU A 350 -17.95 4.43 7.97
N ASN A 351 -18.25 4.09 6.71
CA ASN A 351 -17.86 2.81 6.12
C ASN A 351 -16.33 2.70 5.99
N ALA A 352 -15.65 3.78 5.58
CA ALA A 352 -14.19 3.82 5.49
C ALA A 352 -13.55 3.60 6.87
N ILE A 353 -14.02 4.30 7.91
CA ILE A 353 -13.56 4.12 9.29
C ILE A 353 -13.79 2.69 9.77
N CYS A 354 -14.97 2.13 9.49
CA CYS A 354 -15.29 0.74 9.87
C CYS A 354 -14.33 -0.26 9.21
N ARG A 355 -14.15 -0.18 7.91
CA ARG A 355 -13.32 -1.08 7.10
C ARG A 355 -11.86 -1.05 7.51
N ILE A 356 -11.30 0.13 7.73
CA ILE A 356 -9.87 0.28 7.98
C ILE A 356 -9.43 -0.31 9.31
N GLN A 357 -10.33 -0.51 10.28
CA GLN A 357 -9.98 -1.14 11.57
C GLN A 357 -9.38 -2.54 11.37
N SER A 358 -9.79 -3.27 10.34
CA SER A 358 -9.26 -4.60 10.01
C SER A 358 -7.97 -4.55 9.19
N TYR A 359 -7.54 -3.36 8.76
CA TYR A 359 -6.34 -3.15 7.93
C TYR A 359 -5.33 -2.26 8.65
N THR A 360 -4.85 -2.71 9.82
CA THR A 360 -3.80 -2.04 10.58
C THR A 360 -2.52 -2.88 10.62
N ILE A 361 -1.38 -2.25 10.89
CA ILE A 361 -0.10 -2.96 11.05
C ILE A 361 -0.21 -4.04 12.12
N GLU A 362 -0.95 -3.77 13.20
CA GLU A 362 -1.17 -4.72 14.28
C GLU A 362 -2.01 -5.93 13.81
N THR A 363 -3.09 -5.70 13.07
CA THR A 363 -3.89 -6.81 12.50
C THR A 363 -3.12 -7.60 11.47
N MET A 364 -2.32 -6.92 10.62
CA MET A 364 -1.44 -7.55 9.64
C MET A 364 -0.41 -8.46 10.32
N ALA A 365 0.25 -7.99 11.39
CA ALA A 365 1.25 -8.77 12.12
C ALA A 365 0.62 -9.97 12.86
N ALA A 366 -0.52 -9.78 13.50
CA ALA A 366 -1.26 -10.86 14.16
C ALA A 366 -1.71 -11.96 13.18
N GLU A 367 -2.19 -11.57 11.99
CA GLU A 367 -2.58 -12.54 10.95
C GLU A 367 -1.36 -13.32 10.43
N HIS A 368 -0.21 -12.66 10.24
CA HIS A 368 1.02 -13.37 9.87
C HIS A 368 1.49 -14.34 10.95
N ASP A 369 1.40 -13.97 12.24
CA ASP A 369 1.70 -14.92 13.31
C ASP A 369 0.78 -16.15 13.24
N ARG A 370 -0.53 -15.96 13.06
CA ARG A 370 -1.50 -17.05 12.89
C ARG A 370 -1.15 -17.94 11.70
N ILE A 371 -0.80 -17.35 10.56
CA ILE A 371 -0.36 -18.07 9.36
C ILE A 371 0.90 -18.89 9.65
N PHE A 372 1.91 -18.30 10.29
CA PHE A 372 3.18 -18.96 10.58
C PHE A 372 3.02 -20.11 11.57
N GLN A 373 2.19 -19.95 12.60
CA GLN A 373 1.85 -21.04 13.53
C GLN A 373 1.23 -22.23 12.79
N LYS A 374 0.24 -21.97 11.92
CA LYS A 374 -0.39 -23.02 11.10
C LYS A 374 0.61 -23.73 10.21
N LEU A 375 1.44 -22.99 9.47
CA LEU A 375 2.45 -23.57 8.58
C LEU A 375 3.51 -24.38 9.35
N SER A 376 3.86 -23.96 10.55
CA SER A 376 4.79 -24.69 11.41
C SER A 376 4.19 -26.01 11.92
N ALA A 377 2.91 -26.03 12.28
CA ALA A 377 2.19 -27.24 12.69
C ALA A 377 2.09 -28.26 11.53
N GLU A 378 1.65 -27.83 10.34
CA GLU A 378 1.57 -28.68 9.14
C GLU A 378 2.91 -29.32 8.77
N ARG A 379 4.04 -28.60 9.01
CA ARG A 379 5.38 -29.15 8.76
C ARG A 379 5.82 -30.19 9.77
N ARG A 380 5.42 -30.05 11.04
CA ARG A 380 5.71 -31.06 12.08
C ARG A 380 4.97 -32.36 11.79
N GLU A 381 3.69 -32.26 11.44
CA GLU A 381 2.87 -33.42 11.06
C GLU A 381 3.42 -34.21 9.87
N ARG A 382 3.95 -33.52 8.84
CA ARG A 382 4.57 -34.18 7.66
C ARG A 382 5.95 -34.81 7.94
N ARG A 383 6.56 -34.52 9.08
CA ARG A 383 7.87 -35.12 9.47
C ARG A 383 7.73 -36.34 10.36
N ASN A 384 6.60 -36.44 11.05
CA ASN A 384 6.17 -37.64 11.80
C ASN A 384 5.47 -38.63 10.90
#